data_a037cb08b92edd0b9aeda6dde3c9b35b
#
_entry.id   a037cb08b92edd0b9aeda6dde3c9b35b
#
_cell.length_a   1.000
_cell.length_b   1.000
_cell.length_c   1.000
_cell.angle_alpha   90.00
_cell.angle_beta   90.00
_cell.angle_gamma   90.00
#
_symmetry.space_group_name_H-M   'P 1'
#
loop_
_entity.id
_entity.type
_entity.pdbx_description
1 polymer ?
#
loop_
_entity_poly.entity_id
_entity_poly.type
_entity_poly.pdbx_seq_one_letter_code
_entity_poly.pdbx_strand_id
1 'polypeptide(L)'
;MYDCIIVGAGPAGATAAYHLGKAGHQVLLLEAAALPRYKPCGGGVSPQIAGWFDFDFAPAISMTVSRVRYTLNLEDPVEVELPPEQALWMVRRDIFDHLIVKQAQAQGVTLWDRTKAQGVVARADSWQVD
;
A
#
# COMPACT_ATOMS: atom_id res chain seq x y z
N MET A 1 8.04 5.54 -23.10
CA MET A 1 8.81 4.46 -22.42
C MET A 1 8.84 4.86 -20.95
N TYR A 2 8.73 3.94 -20.03
CA TYR A 2 8.76 4.24 -18.59
C TYR A 2 10.14 3.92 -18.03
N ASP A 3 10.56 4.67 -17.00
CA ASP A 3 11.78 4.38 -16.25
C ASP A 3 11.59 3.16 -15.36
N CYS A 4 10.35 2.97 -14.87
CA CYS A 4 10.00 1.86 -13.99
C CYS A 4 8.58 1.37 -14.27
N ILE A 5 8.40 0.04 -14.32
CA ILE A 5 7.09 -0.61 -14.33
C ILE A 5 6.93 -1.39 -13.03
N ILE A 6 5.88 -1.09 -12.28
CA ILE A 6 5.55 -1.73 -11.01
C ILE A 6 4.32 -2.60 -11.21
N VAL A 7 4.42 -3.86 -10.83
CA VAL A 7 3.32 -4.83 -10.95
C VAL A 7 2.68 -5.06 -9.58
N GLY A 8 1.43 -4.66 -9.47
CA GLY A 8 0.60 -4.75 -8.27
C GLY A 8 0.47 -3.44 -7.51
N ALA A 9 -0.75 -2.91 -7.44
CA ALA A 9 -1.09 -1.67 -6.72
C ALA A 9 -1.51 -1.93 -5.26
N GLY A 10 -0.88 -2.91 -4.61
CA GLY A 10 -0.97 -3.06 -3.15
C GLY A 10 -0.11 -2.02 -2.42
N PRO A 11 -0.06 -2.02 -1.07
CA PRO A 11 0.68 -1.02 -0.31
C PRO A 11 2.14 -0.88 -0.75
N ALA A 12 2.84 -1.98 -0.98
CA ALA A 12 4.24 -1.95 -1.39
C ALA A 12 4.43 -1.31 -2.77
N GLY A 13 3.67 -1.76 -3.78
CA GLY A 13 3.80 -1.21 -5.13
C GLY A 13 3.33 0.23 -5.23
N ALA A 14 2.24 0.59 -4.57
CA ALA A 14 1.74 1.95 -4.53
C ALA A 14 2.72 2.91 -3.80
N THR A 15 3.36 2.44 -2.71
CA THR A 15 4.40 3.20 -2.00
C THR A 15 5.62 3.42 -2.89
N ALA A 16 6.11 2.36 -3.55
CA ALA A 16 7.23 2.49 -4.48
C ALA A 16 6.91 3.46 -5.63
N ALA A 17 5.71 3.35 -6.21
CA ALA A 17 5.23 4.24 -7.25
C ALA A 17 5.19 5.71 -6.78
N TYR A 18 4.64 5.95 -5.58
CA TYR A 18 4.58 7.29 -4.99
C TYR A 18 5.98 7.92 -4.88
N HIS A 19 6.93 7.22 -4.28
CA HIS A 19 8.28 7.77 -4.07
C HIS A 19 9.05 7.95 -5.38
N LEU A 20 8.92 7.02 -6.32
CA LEU A 20 9.56 7.16 -7.63
C LEU A 20 8.94 8.31 -8.44
N GLY A 21 7.62 8.45 -8.43
CA GLY A 21 6.94 9.59 -9.05
C GLY A 21 7.36 10.92 -8.42
N LYS A 22 7.40 11.00 -7.08
CA LYS A 22 7.90 12.16 -6.34
C LYS A 22 9.35 12.51 -6.68
N ALA A 23 10.18 11.50 -6.98
CA ALA A 23 11.56 11.70 -7.44
C ALA A 23 11.67 12.10 -8.92
N GLY A 24 10.55 12.21 -9.65
CA GLY A 24 10.51 12.67 -11.04
C GLY A 24 10.65 11.56 -12.09
N HIS A 25 10.61 10.28 -11.68
CA HIS A 25 10.65 9.16 -12.63
C HIS A 25 9.32 8.96 -13.35
N GLN A 26 9.38 8.51 -14.61
CA GLN A 26 8.22 8.08 -15.36
C GLN A 26 7.84 6.65 -14.95
N VAL A 27 6.79 6.52 -14.15
CA VAL A 27 6.37 5.25 -13.56
C VAL A 27 5.05 4.77 -14.15
N LEU A 28 4.99 3.48 -14.51
CA LEU A 28 3.76 2.77 -14.81
C LEU A 28 3.46 1.80 -13.66
N LEU A 29 2.28 1.93 -13.07
CA LEU A 29 1.75 1.02 -12.05
C LEU A 29 0.65 0.16 -12.66
N LEU A 30 0.84 -1.16 -12.65
CA LEU A 30 -0.11 -2.15 -13.16
C LEU A 30 -0.87 -2.80 -12.00
N GLU A 31 -2.19 -2.94 -12.15
CA GLU A 31 -3.03 -3.69 -11.21
C GLU A 31 -4.02 -4.59 -11.98
N ALA A 32 -4.06 -5.86 -11.61
CA ALA A 32 -4.91 -6.84 -12.29
C ALA A 32 -6.41 -6.60 -12.07
N ALA A 33 -6.79 -6.09 -10.90
CA ALA A 33 -8.17 -5.80 -10.55
C ALA A 33 -8.55 -4.34 -10.83
N ALA A 34 -9.85 -4.08 -10.95
CA ALA A 34 -10.36 -2.70 -10.88
C ALA A 34 -10.16 -2.11 -9.49
N LEU A 35 -9.67 -0.88 -9.40
CA LEU A 35 -9.54 -0.17 -8.13
C LEU A 35 -10.77 0.73 -7.86
N PRO A 36 -11.18 0.89 -6.59
CA PRO A 36 -10.68 0.20 -5.39
C PRO A 36 -11.08 -1.28 -5.36
N ARG A 37 -10.20 -2.14 -4.84
CA ARG A 37 -10.44 -3.58 -4.80
C ARG A 37 -10.46 -4.14 -3.39
N TYR A 38 -11.28 -5.15 -3.17
CA TYR A 38 -11.24 -5.93 -1.94
C TYR A 38 -9.91 -6.71 -1.83
N LYS A 39 -9.34 -6.73 -0.63
CA LYS A 39 -8.20 -7.56 -0.28
C LYS A 39 -8.37 -8.06 1.16
N PRO A 40 -8.51 -9.38 1.39
CA PRO A 40 -8.59 -9.93 2.74
C PRO A 40 -7.31 -9.62 3.52
N CYS A 41 -7.48 -8.95 4.67
CA CYS A 41 -6.38 -8.57 5.56
C CYS A 41 -6.99 -8.10 6.89
N GLY A 42 -6.28 -8.33 8.01
CA GLY A 42 -6.68 -7.79 9.31
C GLY A 42 -6.62 -6.26 9.39
N GLY A 43 -5.87 -5.63 8.51
CA GLY A 43 -5.82 -4.16 8.39
C GLY A 43 -4.99 -3.44 9.45
N GLY A 44 -4.21 -4.15 10.25
CA GLY A 44 -3.33 -3.55 11.25
C GLY A 44 -2.12 -2.86 10.59
N VAL A 45 -1.95 -1.56 10.83
CA VAL A 45 -0.88 -0.74 10.25
C VAL A 45 -0.24 0.08 11.36
N SER A 46 1.09 0.13 11.40
CA SER A 46 1.82 1.02 12.32
C SER A 46 1.66 2.48 11.90
N PRO A 47 1.36 3.40 12.83
CA PRO A 47 1.29 4.83 12.53
C PRO A 47 2.63 5.42 12.07
N GLN A 48 3.74 4.74 12.33
CA GLN A 48 5.07 5.17 11.90
C GLN A 48 5.20 5.35 10.38
N ILE A 49 4.35 4.67 9.60
CA ILE A 49 4.34 4.84 8.14
C ILE A 49 4.02 6.28 7.72
N ALA A 50 3.31 7.04 8.53
CA ALA A 50 2.99 8.44 8.20
C ALA A 50 4.26 9.27 7.94
N GLY A 51 5.35 8.97 8.62
CA GLY A 51 6.63 9.66 8.43
C GLY A 51 7.29 9.41 7.06
N TRP A 52 6.78 8.48 6.27
CA TRP A 52 7.30 8.18 4.93
C TRP A 52 6.61 8.96 3.82
N PHE A 53 5.52 9.67 4.13
CA PHE A 53 4.67 10.32 3.13
C PHE A 53 4.38 11.77 3.52
N ASP A 54 4.05 12.59 2.54
CA ASP A 54 3.69 14.01 2.74
C ASP A 54 2.17 14.22 2.74
N PHE A 55 1.38 13.15 2.89
CA PHE A 55 -0.07 13.23 2.93
C PHE A 55 -0.63 12.56 4.18
N ASP A 56 -1.86 12.92 4.53
CA ASP A 56 -2.57 12.40 5.69
C ASP A 56 -3.26 11.07 5.40
N PHE A 57 -3.09 10.11 6.30
CA PHE A 57 -3.76 8.80 6.26
C PHE A 57 -5.13 8.80 6.98
N ALA A 58 -5.50 9.87 7.67
CA ALA A 58 -6.77 9.93 8.44
C ALA A 58 -7.99 9.44 7.64
N PRO A 59 -8.15 9.75 6.33
CA PRO A 59 -9.28 9.26 5.55
C PRO A 59 -9.35 7.73 5.38
N ALA A 60 -8.24 7.02 5.60
CA ALA A 60 -8.16 5.57 5.48
C ALA A 60 -8.16 4.83 6.83
N ILE A 61 -8.10 5.53 7.95
CA ILE A 61 -8.09 4.95 9.29
C ILE A 61 -9.54 4.74 9.73
N SER A 62 -9.93 3.49 9.90
CA SER A 62 -11.27 3.14 10.40
C SER A 62 -11.35 3.22 11.92
N MET A 63 -10.29 2.84 12.61
CA MET A 63 -10.20 2.78 14.06
C MET A 63 -8.73 2.76 14.49
N THR A 64 -8.46 3.26 15.70
CA THR A 64 -7.16 3.14 16.36
C THR A 64 -7.28 2.17 17.53
N VAL A 65 -6.37 1.20 17.60
CA VAL A 65 -6.32 0.19 18.66
C VAL A 65 -5.15 0.50 19.59
N SER A 66 -5.47 0.79 20.86
CA SER A 66 -4.50 1.07 21.92
C SER A 66 -4.32 -0.08 22.89
N ARG A 67 -5.09 -1.15 22.77
CA ARG A 67 -5.00 -2.33 23.63
C ARG A 67 -5.08 -3.62 22.83
N VAL A 68 -4.19 -4.56 23.12
CA VAL A 68 -4.15 -5.88 22.48
C VAL A 68 -4.21 -6.95 23.57
N ARG A 69 -5.08 -7.94 23.37
CA ARG A 69 -5.15 -9.13 24.22
C ARG A 69 -4.57 -10.32 23.46
N TYR A 70 -3.62 -10.97 24.08
CA TYR A 70 -3.05 -12.24 23.61
C TYR A 70 -3.57 -13.38 24.47
N THR A 71 -3.81 -14.54 23.87
CA THR A 71 -4.18 -15.77 24.57
C THR A 71 -3.39 -16.94 24.01
N LEU A 72 -3.09 -17.92 24.84
CA LEU A 72 -2.57 -19.21 24.40
C LEU A 72 -3.72 -20.24 24.49
N ASN A 73 -4.12 -20.84 23.37
CA ASN A 73 -5.26 -21.79 23.30
C ASN A 73 -6.57 -21.23 23.91
N LEU A 74 -6.81 -19.91 23.80
CA LEU A 74 -7.92 -19.19 24.42
C LEU A 74 -7.86 -19.10 25.95
N GLU A 75 -6.75 -19.49 26.55
CA GLU A 75 -6.45 -19.41 27.98
C GLU A 75 -5.33 -18.40 28.23
N ASP A 76 -5.06 -18.14 29.51
CA ASP A 76 -3.95 -17.25 29.96
C ASP A 76 -3.92 -15.89 29.25
N PRO A 77 -4.97 -15.07 29.35
CA PRO A 77 -5.02 -13.79 28.65
C PRO A 77 -3.98 -12.81 29.19
N VAL A 78 -3.17 -12.27 28.31
CA VAL A 78 -2.26 -11.15 28.57
C VAL A 78 -2.75 -9.93 27.83
N GLU A 79 -3.04 -8.84 28.52
CA GLU A 79 -3.40 -7.56 27.92
C GLU A 79 -2.20 -6.63 27.92
N VAL A 80 -1.97 -5.99 26.78
CA VAL A 80 -0.91 -5.00 26.59
C VAL A 80 -1.56 -3.70 26.15
N GLU A 81 -1.32 -2.62 26.87
CA GLU A 81 -1.63 -1.27 26.42
C GLU A 81 -0.48 -0.75 25.56
N LEU A 82 -0.85 -0.24 24.38
CA LEU A 82 0.10 0.38 23.47
C LEU A 82 0.13 1.89 23.78
N PRO A 83 1.30 2.49 23.90
CA PRO A 83 1.40 3.93 24.01
C PRO A 83 0.85 4.61 22.74
N PRO A 84 0.39 5.86 22.81
CA PRO A 84 -0.29 6.53 21.70
C PRO A 84 0.48 6.48 20.38
N GLU A 85 1.80 6.61 20.42
CA GLU A 85 2.69 6.58 19.27
C GLU A 85 2.85 5.17 18.63
N GLN A 86 2.41 4.12 19.34
CA GLN A 86 2.43 2.72 18.88
C GLN A 86 1.02 2.15 18.68
N ALA A 87 -0.01 2.94 18.96
CA ALA A 87 -1.39 2.52 18.76
C ALA A 87 -1.63 2.17 17.29
N LEU A 88 -2.11 0.94 17.02
CA LEU A 88 -2.27 0.43 15.67
C LEU A 88 -3.46 1.09 14.96
N TRP A 89 -3.25 1.53 13.76
CA TRP A 89 -4.34 1.90 12.87
C TRP A 89 -4.99 0.65 12.27
N MET A 90 -6.30 0.58 12.33
CA MET A 90 -7.07 -0.44 11.62
C MET A 90 -7.65 0.19 10.37
N VAL A 91 -7.28 -0.38 9.21
CA VAL A 91 -7.65 0.16 7.91
C VAL A 91 -8.44 -0.87 7.09
N ARG A 92 -9.30 -0.37 6.22
CA ARG A 92 -9.85 -1.17 5.13
C ARG A 92 -8.93 -1.07 3.93
N ARG A 93 -8.51 -2.23 3.40
CA ARG A 93 -7.52 -2.32 2.33
C ARG A 93 -7.99 -1.71 1.01
N ASP A 94 -9.28 -1.74 0.72
CA ASP A 94 -9.86 -1.09 -0.44
C ASP A 94 -9.69 0.45 -0.39
N ILE A 95 -9.84 1.04 0.78
CA ILE A 95 -9.66 2.48 0.99
C ILE A 95 -8.18 2.83 1.12
N PHE A 96 -7.45 2.10 1.95
CA PHE A 96 -6.05 2.37 2.25
C PHE A 96 -5.14 2.25 1.02
N ASP A 97 -5.23 1.11 0.31
CA ASP A 97 -4.43 0.89 -0.89
C ASP A 97 -4.75 1.95 -1.95
N HIS A 98 -6.04 2.26 -2.14
CA HIS A 98 -6.48 3.24 -3.13
C HIS A 98 -6.07 4.67 -2.80
N LEU A 99 -6.00 5.03 -1.51
CA LEU A 99 -5.48 6.33 -1.08
C LEU A 99 -4.02 6.51 -1.56
N ILE A 100 -3.15 5.51 -1.29
CA ILE A 100 -1.74 5.58 -1.69
C ILE A 100 -1.62 5.64 -3.23
N VAL A 101 -2.42 4.85 -3.95
CA VAL A 101 -2.45 4.89 -5.43
C VAL A 101 -2.84 6.28 -5.95
N LYS A 102 -3.87 6.90 -5.38
CA LYS A 102 -4.26 8.27 -5.76
C LYS A 102 -3.15 9.28 -5.51
N GLN A 103 -2.45 9.15 -4.39
CA GLN A 103 -1.30 10.01 -4.10
C GLN A 103 -0.14 9.77 -5.08
N ALA A 104 0.11 8.51 -5.48
CA ALA A 104 1.08 8.22 -6.53
C ALA A 104 0.69 8.85 -7.87
N GLN A 105 -0.58 8.78 -8.26
CA GLN A 105 -1.07 9.45 -9.47
C GLN A 105 -0.92 10.98 -9.40
N ALA A 106 -1.10 11.58 -8.22
CA ALA A 106 -0.85 13.01 -8.02
C ALA A 106 0.63 13.40 -8.20
N GLN A 107 1.55 12.42 -8.07
CA GLN A 107 2.98 12.58 -8.39
C GLN A 107 3.32 12.25 -9.86
N GLY A 108 2.31 12.10 -10.74
CA GLY A 108 2.51 11.85 -12.16
C GLY A 108 2.62 10.37 -12.55
N VAL A 109 2.39 9.44 -11.63
CA VAL A 109 2.39 8.00 -11.94
C VAL A 109 1.22 7.64 -12.84
N THR A 110 1.50 6.92 -13.92
CA THR A 110 0.47 6.33 -14.79
C THR A 110 -0.04 5.04 -14.16
N LEU A 111 -1.35 4.95 -13.94
CA LEU A 111 -2.00 3.72 -13.47
C LEU A 111 -2.73 3.03 -14.63
N TRP A 112 -2.50 1.73 -14.79
CA TRP A 112 -3.34 0.84 -15.57
C TRP A 112 -3.92 -0.21 -14.63
N ASP A 113 -5.16 -0.03 -14.22
CA ASP A 113 -5.94 -1.05 -13.54
C ASP A 113 -6.59 -2.02 -14.53
N ARG A 114 -7.17 -3.13 -14.06
CA ARG A 114 -7.71 -4.22 -14.89
C ARG A 114 -6.68 -4.75 -15.91
N THR A 115 -5.42 -4.58 -15.62
CA THR A 115 -4.30 -4.94 -16.48
C THR A 115 -3.39 -5.92 -15.73
N LYS A 116 -3.51 -7.19 -16.08
CA LYS A 116 -2.73 -8.26 -15.47
C LYS A 116 -1.45 -8.47 -16.26
N ALA A 117 -0.31 -8.26 -15.62
CA ALA A 117 0.97 -8.69 -16.19
C ALA A 117 1.02 -10.22 -16.28
N GLN A 118 1.39 -10.74 -17.45
CA GLN A 118 1.45 -12.17 -17.73
C GLN A 118 2.89 -12.70 -17.80
N GLY A 119 3.84 -11.82 -18.09
CA GLY A 119 5.24 -12.20 -18.20
C GLY A 119 6.18 -11.01 -18.15
N VAL A 120 7.44 -11.28 -17.92
CA VAL A 120 8.52 -10.29 -17.97
C VAL A 120 9.66 -10.87 -18.80
N VAL A 121 10.11 -10.14 -19.80
CA VAL A 121 11.17 -10.57 -20.72
C VAL A 121 12.31 -9.54 -20.69
N ALA A 122 13.53 -10.01 -20.42
CA ALA A 122 14.72 -9.19 -20.53
C ALA A 122 15.01 -8.90 -22.01
N ARG A 123 15.33 -7.65 -22.33
CA ARG A 123 15.85 -7.18 -23.61
C ARG A 123 17.26 -6.67 -23.43
N ALA A 124 17.93 -6.27 -24.50
CA ALA A 124 19.32 -5.80 -24.42
C ALA A 124 19.51 -4.66 -23.39
N ASP A 125 18.63 -3.65 -23.42
CA ASP A 125 18.75 -2.45 -22.60
C ASP A 125 17.46 -2.11 -21.84
N SER A 126 16.51 -3.05 -21.74
CA SER A 126 15.20 -2.80 -21.13
C SER A 126 14.51 -4.09 -20.69
N TRP A 127 13.38 -3.94 -20.04
CA TRP A 127 12.46 -5.02 -19.69
C TRP A 127 11.13 -4.81 -20.40
N GLN A 128 10.61 -5.87 -20.98
CA GLN A 128 9.25 -5.89 -21.50
C GLN A 128 8.35 -6.60 -20.51
N VAL A 129 7.22 -5.99 -20.21
CA VAL A 129 6.14 -6.57 -19.40
C VAL A 129 4.95 -6.79 -20.30
N ASP A 130 4.47 -8.05 -20.37
CA ASP A 130 3.33 -8.49 -21.18
C ASP A 130 2.07 -8.70 -20.31
#